data_9e2eab390623f7cb19d668080ec48db4
#
_entry.id   9e2eab390623f7cb19d668080ec48db4
#
_cell.length_a   1.000
_cell.length_b   1.000
_cell.length_c   1.000
_cell.angle_alpha   90.00
_cell.angle_beta   90.00
_cell.angle_gamma   90.00
#
_symmetry.space_group_name_H-M   'P 1'
#
loop_
_entity.id
_entity.type
_entity.pdbx_description
1 polymer ?
#
loop_
_entity_poly.entity_id
_entity_poly.type
_entity_poly.pdbx_seq_one_letter_code
_entity_poly.pdbx_strand_id
1 'polypeptide(L)'
;MNFRFGTSAVPFALSALLAAGAAGCGHKEYVRDSHDPSIDNAAMSTGIDKDDIQRMLSENLNNLRNAPIMDLWRSHKGADTVAVFPFQNATSEHIDSQLSAVLSESETWLVESGVVTMISRERQNQMIAEVEGSRNAVFNPAHVAQYGRQLGAKYFITGKVSASDERTEDERRVQYFFFMQVIEVETSAIRWQHKAYVTKAVR
;
A
#
# COMPACT_ATOMS: atom_id res chain seq x y z
N MET A 1 -37.88 53.33 76.25
CA MET A 1 -36.81 52.36 76.39
C MET A 1 -36.72 51.63 75.07
N ASN A 2 -35.88 52.17 74.20
CA ASN A 2 -35.77 51.69 72.79
C ASN A 2 -34.58 50.83 72.62
N PHE A 3 -34.82 49.58 72.25
CA PHE A 3 -33.76 48.67 71.78
C PHE A 3 -33.82 48.53 70.25
N ARG A 4 -32.77 48.95 69.59
CA ARG A 4 -32.56 48.76 68.17
C ARG A 4 -31.79 47.44 68.02
N PHE A 5 -32.32 46.48 67.23
CA PHE A 5 -31.58 45.34 66.75
C PHE A 5 -30.96 45.63 65.40
N GLY A 6 -29.66 45.61 65.35
CA GLY A 6 -28.86 45.67 64.10
C GLY A 6 -28.89 44.37 63.35
N THR A 7 -29.20 44.43 62.07
CA THR A 7 -29.11 43.34 61.12
C THR A 7 -27.67 43.19 60.57
N SER A 8 -27.02 42.14 60.94
CA SER A 8 -25.73 41.78 60.35
C SER A 8 -25.94 41.12 58.98
N ALA A 9 -25.43 41.71 57.92
CA ALA A 9 -25.34 41.12 56.58
C ALA A 9 -24.11 40.23 56.55
N VAL A 10 -24.31 38.95 56.30
CA VAL A 10 -23.28 37.96 56.03
C VAL A 10 -23.08 37.92 54.50
N PRO A 11 -21.86 38.06 53.96
CA PRO A 11 -21.66 38.01 52.52
C PRO A 11 -21.66 36.57 52.02
N PHE A 12 -22.56 36.30 51.08
CA PHE A 12 -22.52 35.12 50.20
C PHE A 12 -21.42 35.31 49.17
N ALA A 13 -20.22 34.84 49.44
CA ALA A 13 -19.10 34.85 48.51
C ALA A 13 -18.20 33.65 48.74
N LEU A 14 -18.70 32.42 48.50
CA LEU A 14 -17.85 31.25 48.39
C LEU A 14 -18.58 30.05 47.72
N SER A 15 -18.97 30.16 46.47
CA SER A 15 -19.47 28.98 45.70
C SER A 15 -19.30 29.12 44.20
N ALA A 16 -18.22 29.73 43.71
CA ALA A 16 -17.99 29.89 42.28
C ALA A 16 -16.59 29.45 41.83
N LEU A 17 -16.07 28.34 42.40
CA LEU A 17 -14.72 27.87 42.01
C LEU A 17 -14.60 26.32 42.00
N LEU A 18 -15.56 25.59 41.41
CA LEU A 18 -15.45 24.15 41.23
C LEU A 18 -16.14 23.66 39.94
N ALA A 19 -16.04 24.40 38.84
CA ALA A 19 -16.59 23.99 37.54
C ALA A 19 -15.57 24.06 36.39
N ALA A 20 -14.27 23.99 36.66
CA ALA A 20 -13.21 24.06 35.64
C ALA A 20 -12.30 22.84 35.63
N GLY A 21 -12.84 21.65 35.85
CA GLY A 21 -12.05 20.43 35.98
C GLY A 21 -12.50 19.22 35.15
N ALA A 22 -13.41 19.42 34.21
CA ALA A 22 -13.80 18.37 33.26
C ALA A 22 -13.29 18.66 31.85
N ALA A 23 -11.99 18.96 31.68
CA ALA A 23 -11.33 18.77 30.40
C ALA A 23 -11.26 17.26 30.19
N GLY A 24 -12.31 16.68 29.62
CA GLY A 24 -12.42 15.28 29.31
C GLY A 24 -11.23 14.83 28.49
N CYS A 25 -10.52 13.82 28.95
CA CYS A 25 -9.66 13.01 28.09
C CYS A 25 -10.55 12.58 26.92
N GLY A 26 -10.34 13.19 25.75
CA GLY A 26 -11.07 12.83 24.54
C GLY A 26 -10.88 11.33 24.30
N HIS A 27 -11.94 10.59 24.51
CA HIS A 27 -11.96 9.15 24.20
C HIS A 27 -11.73 9.05 22.70
N LYS A 28 -10.62 8.39 22.29
CA LYS A 28 -10.39 8.14 20.87
C LYS A 28 -11.43 7.10 20.43
N GLU A 29 -12.39 7.53 19.61
CA GLU A 29 -13.35 6.64 19.01
C GLU A 29 -12.69 5.94 17.81
N TYR A 30 -12.66 4.60 17.83
CA TYR A 30 -12.21 3.79 16.70
C TYR A 30 -13.43 3.39 15.88
N VAL A 31 -13.55 3.97 14.68
CA VAL A 31 -14.65 3.70 13.76
C VAL A 31 -14.26 2.59 12.80
N ARG A 32 -15.17 1.64 12.59
CA ARG A 32 -15.07 0.62 11.55
C ARG A 32 -16.26 0.79 10.61
N ASP A 33 -16.04 1.46 9.49
CA ASP A 33 -17.03 1.56 8.43
C ASP A 33 -16.31 1.51 7.07
N SER A 34 -16.42 0.36 6.39
CA SER A 34 -15.84 0.15 5.06
C SER A 34 -16.62 0.85 3.95
N HIS A 35 -17.74 1.52 4.27
CA HIS A 35 -18.58 2.25 3.34
C HIS A 35 -18.49 3.78 3.50
N ASP A 36 -17.75 4.25 4.50
CA ASP A 36 -17.53 5.68 4.71
C ASP A 36 -16.25 6.15 3.98
N PRO A 37 -16.39 6.84 2.83
CA PRO A 37 -15.23 7.32 2.07
C PRO A 37 -14.38 8.32 2.85
N SER A 38 -14.91 8.97 3.90
CA SER A 38 -14.19 9.97 4.68
C SER A 38 -13.07 9.34 5.53
N ILE A 39 -13.21 8.06 5.89
CA ILE A 39 -12.21 7.32 6.67
C ILE A 39 -10.96 7.04 5.81
N ASP A 40 -11.17 6.75 4.52
CA ASP A 40 -10.11 6.36 3.59
C ASP A 40 -9.57 7.55 2.76
N ASN A 41 -10.30 8.67 2.63
CA ASN A 41 -9.95 9.75 1.70
C ASN A 41 -8.96 10.80 2.24
N ALA A 42 -8.77 10.90 3.54
CA ALA A 42 -7.87 11.88 4.14
C ALA A 42 -6.49 11.29 4.37
N ALA A 43 -5.47 11.85 3.72
CA ALA A 43 -4.09 11.51 4.01
C ALA A 43 -3.74 11.89 5.46
N MET A 44 -3.59 10.92 6.34
CA MET A 44 -3.27 11.14 7.75
C MET A 44 -1.82 11.56 7.99
N SER A 45 -0.94 11.34 7.00
CA SER A 45 0.49 11.65 7.08
C SER A 45 1.11 11.72 5.68
N THR A 46 2.41 12.07 5.61
CA THR A 46 3.21 11.92 4.38
C THR A 46 3.69 10.49 4.14
N GLY A 47 3.48 9.56 5.08
CA GLY A 47 3.75 8.13 4.87
C GLY A 47 2.79 7.53 3.86
N ILE A 48 3.26 6.51 3.15
CA ILE A 48 2.42 5.76 2.21
C ILE A 48 1.37 4.95 2.99
N ASP A 49 0.14 4.96 2.52
CA ASP A 49 -0.95 4.20 3.10
C ASP A 49 -1.53 3.17 2.11
N LYS A 50 -2.54 2.45 2.56
CA LYS A 50 -3.22 1.42 1.77
C LYS A 50 -3.80 1.99 0.47
N ASP A 51 -4.45 3.15 0.55
CA ASP A 51 -5.11 3.78 -0.59
C ASP A 51 -4.12 4.23 -1.65
N ASP A 52 -2.98 4.77 -1.23
CA ASP A 52 -1.91 5.15 -2.14
C ASP A 52 -1.42 3.94 -2.95
N ILE A 53 -1.18 2.82 -2.27
CA ILE A 53 -0.71 1.58 -2.91
C ILE A 53 -1.77 1.02 -3.85
N GLN A 54 -3.05 1.01 -3.43
CA GLN A 54 -4.15 0.52 -4.28
C GLN A 54 -4.37 1.39 -5.52
N ARG A 55 -4.28 2.72 -5.39
CA ARG A 55 -4.36 3.64 -6.54
C ARG A 55 -3.24 3.37 -7.54
N MET A 56 -2.00 3.25 -7.05
CA MET A 56 -0.85 2.95 -7.91
C MET A 56 -0.96 1.55 -8.55
N LEU A 57 -1.48 0.55 -7.83
CA LEU A 57 -1.75 -0.77 -8.40
C LEU A 57 -2.79 -0.67 -9.52
N SER A 58 -3.94 -0.04 -9.24
CA SER A 58 -5.03 0.12 -10.22
C SER A 58 -4.56 0.82 -11.48
N GLU A 59 -3.71 1.85 -11.37
CA GLU A 59 -3.10 2.52 -12.51
C GLU A 59 -2.21 1.57 -13.31
N ASN A 60 -1.34 0.80 -12.64
CA ASN A 60 -0.49 -0.19 -13.28
C ASN A 60 -1.29 -1.27 -14.00
N LEU A 61 -2.34 -1.84 -13.36
CA LEU A 61 -3.19 -2.88 -13.95
C LEU A 61 -4.02 -2.34 -15.14
N ASN A 62 -4.50 -1.09 -15.06
CA ASN A 62 -5.19 -0.45 -16.17
C ASN A 62 -4.25 -0.21 -17.36
N ASN A 63 -3.01 0.17 -17.10
CA ASN A 63 -2.00 0.30 -18.15
C ASN A 63 -1.67 -1.07 -18.75
N LEU A 64 -1.48 -2.10 -17.93
CA LEU A 64 -1.25 -3.47 -18.40
C LEU A 64 -2.41 -3.98 -19.27
N ARG A 65 -3.66 -3.72 -18.88
CA ARG A 65 -4.87 -4.14 -19.64
C ARG A 65 -4.83 -3.70 -21.10
N ASN A 66 -4.26 -2.53 -21.37
CA ASN A 66 -4.16 -1.92 -22.69
C ASN A 66 -2.79 -2.16 -23.36
N ALA A 67 -1.93 -2.95 -22.75
CA ALA A 67 -0.59 -3.21 -23.27
C ALA A 67 -0.58 -4.31 -24.36
N PRO A 68 0.33 -4.25 -25.33
CA PRO A 68 0.43 -5.26 -26.40
C PRO A 68 0.65 -6.69 -25.88
N ILE A 69 1.23 -6.86 -24.71
CA ILE A 69 1.39 -8.19 -24.10
C ILE A 69 0.02 -8.85 -23.78
N MET A 70 -0.98 -8.07 -23.42
CA MET A 70 -2.35 -8.60 -23.19
C MET A 70 -2.97 -9.12 -24.48
N ASP A 71 -2.71 -8.48 -25.62
CA ASP A 71 -3.19 -8.95 -26.92
C ASP A 71 -2.47 -10.24 -27.33
N LEU A 72 -1.17 -10.32 -27.05
CA LEU A 72 -0.39 -11.55 -27.24
C LEU A 72 -0.98 -12.71 -26.43
N TRP A 73 -1.24 -12.52 -25.14
CA TRP A 73 -1.82 -13.53 -24.25
C TRP A 73 -3.23 -13.96 -24.72
N ARG A 74 -4.06 -13.00 -25.15
CA ARG A 74 -5.40 -13.32 -25.74
C ARG A 74 -5.28 -14.18 -26.98
N SER A 75 -4.26 -13.93 -27.81
CA SER A 75 -4.05 -14.72 -29.05
C SER A 75 -3.68 -16.18 -28.76
N HIS A 76 -3.02 -16.46 -27.64
CA HIS A 76 -2.63 -17.80 -27.18
C HIS A 76 -3.76 -18.53 -26.40
N LYS A 77 -4.94 -17.94 -26.27
CA LYS A 77 -6.14 -18.53 -25.63
C LYS A 77 -5.88 -19.11 -24.23
N GLY A 78 -5.17 -18.35 -23.38
CA GLY A 78 -4.89 -18.74 -22.01
C GLY A 78 -3.82 -19.82 -21.84
N ALA A 79 -3.09 -20.17 -22.89
CA ALA A 79 -2.00 -21.14 -22.82
C ALA A 79 -0.73 -20.62 -22.12
N ASP A 80 -0.61 -19.30 -21.99
CA ASP A 80 0.54 -18.68 -21.33
C ASP A 80 0.42 -18.75 -19.81
N THR A 81 1.51 -19.25 -19.18
CA THR A 81 1.60 -19.37 -17.72
C THR A 81 2.31 -18.16 -17.11
N VAL A 82 1.72 -17.59 -16.07
CA VAL A 82 2.22 -16.40 -15.38
C VAL A 82 2.39 -16.69 -13.90
N ALA A 83 3.49 -16.21 -13.32
CA ALA A 83 3.70 -16.16 -11.88
C ALA A 83 3.88 -14.70 -11.43
N VAL A 84 3.30 -14.31 -10.30
CA VAL A 84 3.52 -12.99 -9.68
C VAL A 84 4.49 -13.17 -8.54
N PHE A 85 5.62 -12.47 -8.59
CA PHE A 85 6.62 -12.47 -7.52
C PHE A 85 6.29 -11.44 -6.45
N PRO A 86 6.74 -11.67 -5.20
CA PRO A 86 6.61 -10.69 -4.14
C PRO A 86 7.13 -9.32 -4.59
N PHE A 87 6.34 -8.29 -4.36
CA PHE A 87 6.74 -6.91 -4.64
C PHE A 87 7.76 -6.46 -3.60
N GLN A 88 8.80 -5.78 -4.05
CA GLN A 88 9.87 -5.31 -3.18
C GLN A 88 9.49 -3.99 -2.51
N ASN A 89 9.72 -3.91 -1.20
CA ASN A 89 9.70 -2.68 -0.46
C ASN A 89 11.10 -2.05 -0.49
N ALA A 90 11.25 -0.96 -1.25
CA ALA A 90 12.46 -0.14 -1.31
C ALA A 90 12.23 1.24 -0.68
N THR A 91 11.29 1.33 0.27
CA THR A 91 11.04 2.49 1.11
C THR A 91 11.53 2.24 2.54
N SER A 92 11.50 3.26 3.39
CA SER A 92 11.73 3.13 4.84
C SER A 92 10.44 2.78 5.61
N GLU A 93 9.30 2.67 4.94
CA GLU A 93 8.00 2.43 5.55
C GLU A 93 7.73 0.92 5.72
N HIS A 94 6.96 0.57 6.74
CA HIS A 94 6.56 -0.83 7.00
C HIS A 94 5.30 -1.18 6.20
N ILE A 95 5.46 -1.48 4.92
CA ILE A 95 4.35 -1.74 3.98
C ILE A 95 4.28 -3.19 3.46
N ASP A 96 5.02 -4.11 4.07
CA ASP A 96 5.10 -5.50 3.56
C ASP A 96 3.75 -6.21 3.53
N SER A 97 2.88 -5.95 4.53
CA SER A 97 1.51 -6.48 4.56
C SER A 97 0.65 -5.92 3.42
N GLN A 98 0.77 -4.62 3.14
CA GLN A 98 0.08 -3.97 2.03
C GLN A 98 0.57 -4.51 0.68
N LEU A 99 1.88 -4.71 0.52
CA LEU A 99 2.45 -5.31 -0.68
C LEU A 99 1.98 -6.74 -0.88
N SER A 100 1.83 -7.52 0.18
CA SER A 100 1.24 -8.86 0.11
C SER A 100 -0.23 -8.82 -0.31
N ALA A 101 -1.01 -7.85 0.16
CA ALA A 101 -2.40 -7.68 -0.23
C ALA A 101 -2.55 -7.33 -1.73
N VAL A 102 -1.80 -6.34 -2.23
CA VAL A 102 -1.86 -5.94 -3.65
C VAL A 102 -1.28 -6.99 -4.58
N LEU A 103 -0.37 -7.83 -4.09
CA LEU A 103 0.08 -9.00 -4.84
C LEU A 103 -1.09 -9.98 -5.05
N SER A 104 -1.84 -10.29 -3.98
CA SER A 104 -3.04 -11.15 -4.08
C SER A 104 -4.10 -10.55 -4.99
N GLU A 105 -4.28 -9.23 -4.96
CA GLU A 105 -5.19 -8.52 -5.85
C GLU A 105 -4.75 -8.61 -7.32
N SER A 106 -3.45 -8.49 -7.58
CA SER A 106 -2.88 -8.67 -8.92
C SER A 106 -3.10 -10.08 -9.46
N GLU A 107 -2.93 -11.11 -8.62
CA GLU A 107 -3.20 -12.50 -8.98
C GLU A 107 -4.68 -12.69 -9.31
N THR A 108 -5.58 -12.17 -8.45
CA THR A 108 -7.03 -12.24 -8.66
C THR A 108 -7.43 -11.59 -9.97
N TRP A 109 -6.94 -10.38 -10.22
CA TRP A 109 -7.21 -9.65 -11.47
C TRP A 109 -6.76 -10.44 -12.73
N LEU A 110 -5.59 -11.08 -12.67
CA LEU A 110 -5.08 -11.90 -13.78
C LEU A 110 -5.94 -13.15 -14.00
N VAL A 111 -6.33 -13.83 -12.93
CA VAL A 111 -7.23 -15.01 -13.02
C VAL A 111 -8.57 -14.60 -13.60
N GLU A 112 -9.18 -13.52 -13.12
CA GLU A 112 -10.47 -13.01 -13.61
C GLU A 112 -10.41 -12.53 -15.06
N SER A 113 -9.25 -12.05 -15.53
CA SER A 113 -9.05 -11.66 -16.92
C SER A 113 -9.22 -12.84 -17.90
N GLY A 114 -8.97 -14.07 -17.44
CA GLY A 114 -9.07 -15.30 -18.23
C GLY A 114 -8.07 -15.41 -19.39
N VAL A 115 -7.09 -14.51 -19.47
CA VAL A 115 -6.15 -14.49 -20.61
C VAL A 115 -4.86 -15.28 -20.36
N VAL A 116 -4.60 -15.63 -19.10
CA VAL A 116 -3.41 -16.39 -18.70
C VAL A 116 -3.76 -17.47 -17.67
N THR A 117 -2.89 -18.46 -17.54
CA THR A 117 -2.94 -19.46 -16.48
C THR A 117 -2.01 -19.05 -15.35
N MET A 118 -2.56 -18.79 -14.15
CA MET A 118 -1.76 -18.41 -13.00
C MET A 118 -1.12 -19.63 -12.34
N ILE A 119 0.16 -19.48 -11.97
CA ILE A 119 0.88 -20.48 -11.18
C ILE A 119 0.64 -20.21 -9.71
N SER A 120 0.24 -21.28 -8.97
CA SER A 120 -0.06 -21.18 -7.53
C SER A 120 1.12 -20.67 -6.72
N ARG A 121 0.84 -19.74 -5.81
CA ARG A 121 1.80 -19.17 -4.86
C ARG A 121 2.44 -20.22 -3.93
N GLU A 122 1.72 -21.28 -3.58
CA GLU A 122 2.25 -22.36 -2.75
C GLU A 122 3.49 -23.03 -3.37
N ARG A 123 3.45 -23.23 -4.69
CA ARG A 123 4.63 -23.73 -5.43
C ARG A 123 5.74 -22.70 -5.51
N GLN A 124 5.38 -21.40 -5.55
CA GLN A 124 6.37 -20.31 -5.55
C GLN A 124 7.08 -20.20 -4.21
N ASN A 125 6.37 -20.34 -3.07
CA ASN A 125 6.93 -20.19 -1.74
C ASN A 125 8.06 -21.19 -1.43
N GLN A 126 7.95 -22.43 -1.90
CA GLN A 126 9.02 -23.41 -1.75
C GLN A 126 10.30 -22.99 -2.47
N MET A 127 10.15 -22.35 -3.62
CA MET A 127 11.29 -21.90 -4.44
C MET A 127 11.81 -20.54 -3.99
N ILE A 128 10.94 -19.65 -3.52
CA ILE A 128 11.34 -18.37 -2.91
C ILE A 128 12.16 -18.63 -1.64
N ALA A 129 11.78 -19.60 -0.81
CA ALA A 129 12.53 -19.98 0.38
C ALA A 129 13.95 -20.52 0.05
N GLU A 130 14.12 -21.23 -1.07
CA GLU A 130 15.44 -21.65 -1.57
C GLU A 130 16.27 -20.44 -2.05
N VAL A 131 15.61 -19.40 -2.61
CA VAL A 131 16.25 -18.16 -3.08
C VAL A 131 16.60 -17.23 -1.92
N GLU A 132 15.69 -17.04 -0.96
CA GLU A 132 15.90 -16.21 0.24
C GLU A 132 16.95 -16.81 1.18
N GLY A 133 17.14 -18.12 1.13
CA GLY A 133 18.26 -18.79 1.81
C GLY A 133 19.65 -18.29 1.36
N SER A 134 19.75 -17.69 0.19
CA SER A 134 20.92 -16.94 -0.26
C SER A 134 20.74 -15.44 0.02
N ARG A 135 20.97 -15.04 1.24
CA ARG A 135 20.71 -13.74 1.89
C ARG A 135 21.24 -12.45 1.23
N ASN A 136 21.64 -12.44 -0.03
CA ASN A 136 22.14 -11.26 -0.75
C ASN A 136 21.58 -11.14 -2.18
N ALA A 137 20.46 -11.75 -2.48
CA ALA A 137 19.87 -11.66 -3.81
C ALA A 137 19.18 -10.29 -4.02
N VAL A 138 19.95 -9.29 -4.36
CA VAL A 138 19.47 -8.19 -5.21
C VAL A 138 18.71 -8.85 -6.35
N PHE A 139 17.48 -8.41 -6.62
CA PHE A 139 16.68 -8.89 -7.74
C PHE A 139 17.53 -9.01 -8.99
N ASN A 140 17.88 -10.26 -9.35
CA ASN A 140 18.67 -10.54 -10.54
C ASN A 140 17.74 -11.18 -11.58
N PRO A 141 17.46 -10.52 -12.71
CA PRO A 141 16.61 -11.05 -13.77
C PRO A 141 17.03 -12.46 -14.25
N ALA A 142 18.31 -12.77 -14.21
CA ALA A 142 18.82 -14.09 -14.61
C ALA A 142 18.38 -15.21 -13.64
N HIS A 143 18.36 -14.93 -12.34
CA HIS A 143 17.84 -15.89 -11.36
C HIS A 143 16.32 -16.03 -11.50
N VAL A 144 15.60 -14.94 -11.72
CA VAL A 144 14.16 -14.96 -11.99
C VAL A 144 13.84 -15.85 -13.18
N ALA A 145 14.61 -15.77 -14.28
CA ALA A 145 14.45 -16.65 -15.44
C ALA A 145 14.68 -18.13 -15.12
N GLN A 146 15.67 -18.44 -14.27
CA GLN A 146 15.94 -19.81 -13.85
C GLN A 146 14.78 -20.40 -13.05
N TYR A 147 14.23 -19.64 -12.10
CA TYR A 147 13.07 -20.04 -11.27
C TYR A 147 11.82 -20.23 -12.11
N GLY A 148 11.58 -19.35 -13.04
CA GLY A 148 10.43 -19.46 -13.91
C GLY A 148 10.41 -20.74 -14.73
N ARG A 149 11.54 -21.14 -15.26
CA ARG A 149 11.64 -22.43 -15.96
C ARG A 149 11.32 -23.60 -15.03
N GLN A 150 11.79 -23.56 -13.78
CA GLN A 150 11.50 -24.62 -12.79
C GLN A 150 10.03 -24.64 -12.39
N LEU A 151 9.37 -23.46 -12.30
CA LEU A 151 7.93 -23.34 -12.04
C LEU A 151 7.07 -23.68 -13.24
N GLY A 152 7.64 -23.71 -14.45
CA GLY A 152 6.88 -23.80 -15.69
C GLY A 152 6.18 -22.48 -16.04
N ALA A 153 6.64 -21.35 -15.48
CA ALA A 153 6.14 -20.04 -15.84
C ALA A 153 6.77 -19.56 -17.14
N LYS A 154 5.96 -19.06 -18.04
CA LYS A 154 6.42 -18.40 -19.28
C LYS A 154 6.72 -16.91 -19.04
N TYR A 155 5.97 -16.29 -18.14
CA TYR A 155 6.14 -14.90 -17.77
C TYR A 155 6.16 -14.71 -16.25
N PHE A 156 6.88 -13.67 -15.81
CA PHE A 156 6.80 -13.15 -14.45
C PHE A 156 6.24 -11.76 -14.43
N ILE A 157 5.45 -11.49 -13.40
CA ILE A 157 5.15 -10.14 -12.98
C ILE A 157 5.92 -9.87 -11.70
N THR A 158 6.61 -8.76 -11.65
CA THR A 158 7.36 -8.29 -10.49
C THR A 158 7.22 -6.79 -10.36
N GLY A 159 7.54 -6.26 -9.19
CA GLY A 159 7.44 -4.83 -8.95
C GLY A 159 8.21 -4.37 -7.72
N LYS A 160 8.31 -3.05 -7.59
CA LYS A 160 9.02 -2.40 -6.50
C LYS A 160 8.33 -1.09 -6.13
N VAL A 161 8.11 -0.88 -4.83
CA VAL A 161 7.73 0.43 -4.29
C VAL A 161 8.97 1.14 -3.78
N SER A 162 9.15 2.38 -4.19
CA SER A 162 10.25 3.26 -3.77
C SER A 162 9.72 4.66 -3.45
N ALA A 163 10.50 5.46 -2.73
CA ALA A 163 10.14 6.82 -2.36
C ALA A 163 11.26 7.80 -2.69
N SER A 164 10.86 9.05 -2.98
CA SER A 164 11.74 10.23 -3.02
C SER A 164 11.19 11.24 -2.01
N ASP A 165 12.04 11.68 -1.07
CA ASP A 165 11.70 12.66 -0.03
C ASP A 165 12.45 13.95 -0.33
N GLU A 166 11.71 15.03 -0.57
CA GLU A 166 12.23 16.36 -0.81
C GLU A 166 11.75 17.28 0.31
N ARG A 167 12.68 18.03 0.89
CA ARG A 167 12.41 18.91 2.02
C ARG A 167 13.02 20.29 1.80
N THR A 168 12.20 21.32 2.04
CA THR A 168 12.61 22.71 2.19
C THR A 168 12.35 23.17 3.63
N GLU A 169 12.59 24.45 3.94
CA GLU A 169 12.28 25.03 5.28
C GLU A 169 10.76 25.01 5.56
N ASP A 170 9.93 25.22 4.52
CA ASP A 170 8.48 25.42 4.66
C ASP A 170 7.63 24.23 4.13
N GLU A 171 8.20 23.34 3.33
CA GLU A 171 7.45 22.27 2.69
C GLU A 171 8.24 20.94 2.74
N ARG A 172 7.53 19.87 3.03
CA ARG A 172 8.01 18.50 2.81
C ARG A 172 7.14 17.81 1.78
N ARG A 173 7.77 17.26 0.73
CA ARG A 173 7.12 16.49 -0.31
C ARG A 173 7.71 15.10 -0.37
N VAL A 174 6.85 14.08 -0.26
CA VAL A 174 7.23 12.68 -0.45
C VAL A 174 6.48 12.14 -1.65
N GLN A 175 7.22 11.61 -2.60
CA GLN A 175 6.67 10.97 -3.80
C GLN A 175 6.98 9.49 -3.74
N TYR A 176 5.93 8.67 -3.83
CA TYR A 176 6.01 7.22 -3.88
C TYR A 176 5.79 6.74 -5.29
N PHE A 177 6.55 5.72 -5.69
CA PHE A 177 6.49 5.12 -7.01
C PHE A 177 6.25 3.64 -6.87
N PHE A 178 5.27 3.12 -7.61
CA PHE A 178 5.08 1.68 -7.75
C PHE A 178 5.40 1.28 -9.19
N PHE A 179 6.57 0.72 -9.35
CA PHE A 179 7.06 0.19 -10.62
C PHE A 179 6.66 -1.28 -10.76
N MET A 180 6.06 -1.64 -11.88
CA MET A 180 5.72 -3.03 -12.23
C MET A 180 6.24 -3.37 -13.62
N GLN A 181 6.58 -4.65 -13.83
CA GLN A 181 7.03 -5.15 -15.12
C GLN A 181 6.62 -6.61 -15.35
N VAL A 182 6.45 -6.95 -16.62
CA VAL A 182 6.27 -8.32 -17.11
C VAL A 182 7.55 -8.74 -17.81
N ILE A 183 8.14 -9.85 -17.37
CA ILE A 183 9.38 -10.39 -17.89
C ILE A 183 9.08 -11.77 -18.51
N GLU A 184 9.52 -11.99 -19.74
CA GLU A 184 9.50 -13.30 -20.37
C GLU A 184 10.65 -14.16 -19.81
N VAL A 185 10.33 -15.33 -19.34
CA VAL A 185 11.28 -16.21 -18.61
C VAL A 185 12.43 -16.69 -19.50
N GLU A 186 12.12 -17.12 -20.71
CA GLU A 186 13.09 -17.74 -21.59
C GLU A 186 14.15 -16.77 -22.12
N THR A 187 13.70 -15.57 -22.46
CA THR A 187 14.55 -14.53 -23.08
C THR A 187 15.05 -13.49 -22.09
N SER A 188 14.47 -13.43 -20.88
CA SER A 188 14.64 -12.34 -19.90
C SER A 188 14.21 -10.97 -20.45
N ALA A 189 13.43 -10.93 -21.52
CA ALA A 189 12.96 -9.70 -22.14
C ALA A 189 11.84 -9.07 -21.31
N ILE A 190 11.94 -7.78 -21.09
CA ILE A 190 10.84 -6.99 -20.52
C ILE A 190 9.79 -6.80 -21.60
N ARG A 191 8.62 -7.39 -21.43
CA ARG A 191 7.51 -7.35 -22.38
C ARG A 191 6.55 -6.20 -22.10
N TRP A 192 6.54 -5.73 -20.86
CA TRP A 192 5.82 -4.54 -20.43
C TRP A 192 6.42 -4.02 -19.13
N GLN A 193 6.34 -2.73 -18.95
CA GLN A 193 6.64 -2.06 -17.69
C GLN A 193 5.86 -0.75 -17.58
N HIS A 194 5.48 -0.41 -16.35
CA HIS A 194 4.84 0.85 -16.04
C HIS A 194 5.23 1.32 -14.64
N LYS A 195 5.14 2.62 -14.41
CA LYS A 195 5.44 3.27 -13.14
C LYS A 195 4.31 4.23 -12.78
N ALA A 196 3.47 3.81 -11.85
CA ALA A 196 2.51 4.68 -11.20
C ALA A 196 3.15 5.45 -10.04
N TYR A 197 2.59 6.58 -9.66
CA TYR A 197 3.09 7.37 -8.54
C TYR A 197 1.99 8.11 -7.81
N VAL A 198 2.27 8.45 -6.55
CA VAL A 198 1.45 9.33 -5.71
C VAL A 198 2.37 10.31 -4.99
N THR A 199 1.91 11.54 -4.83
CA THR A 199 2.66 12.60 -4.14
C THR A 199 1.87 13.08 -2.93
N LYS A 200 2.53 13.13 -1.77
CA LYS A 200 2.01 13.70 -0.53
C LYS A 200 2.88 14.87 -0.10
N ALA A 201 2.27 15.93 0.41
CA ALA A 201 2.99 17.10 0.89
C ALA A 201 2.41 17.60 2.21
N VAL A 202 3.28 18.20 3.04
CA VAL A 202 2.92 19.04 4.19
C VAL A 202 3.38 20.45 3.89
N ARG A 203 2.47 21.41 4.07
CA ARG A 203 2.68 22.84 3.87
C ARG A 203 2.35 23.57 5.15
#